data_39d4157723c1f386d81cead343b46819
#
_entry.id   39d4157723c1f386d81cead343b46819
#
_cell.length_a   1.000
_cell.length_b   1.000
_cell.length_c   1.000
_cell.angle_alpha   90.00
_cell.angle_beta   90.00
_cell.angle_gamma   90.00
#
_symmetry.space_group_name_H-M   'P 1'
#
loop_
_entity.id
_entity.type
_entity.pdbx_description
1 polymer ?
#
loop_
_entity_poly.entity_id
_entity_poly.type
_entity_poly.pdbx_seq_one_letter_code
_entity_poly.pdbx_strand_id
1 'polypeptide(L)'
;DENRGEKCIGSLEELYAEIEKSVAAGIMQSNPLKENGFVPGDYSQENYDKIDLHRPYVDKIVLVNEEGKPMYRESDLIDVWFDSGSMPYAQLHYPFEGEMARGTEADRDALIHSTYEGYAIPPKFYPADFINEGVDQTRGWFFTLHAIATMVFDSVAFKNVISSGLVLDAKGNKMSKHVGNVTNPFEMIDKYGADPVRFYMMTNSEPWDNLKFDPNGVDETRRKFFGTLYNTYS
;
A
#
# COMPACT_ATOMS: atom_id res chain seq x y z
N ASP A 1 -21.83 -2.14 -13.25
CA ASP A 1 -22.97 -1.42 -13.86
C ASP A 1 -23.65 -2.38 -14.85
N GLU A 2 -24.83 -2.91 -14.45
CA GLU A 2 -25.59 -3.90 -15.25
C GLU A 2 -25.87 -3.45 -16.70
N ASN A 3 -25.71 -2.18 -17.00
CA ASN A 3 -25.95 -1.60 -18.32
C ASN A 3 -24.71 -1.54 -19.24
N ARG A 4 -23.50 -1.84 -18.75
CA ARG A 4 -22.26 -1.77 -19.57
C ARG A 4 -21.74 -3.12 -20.02
N GLY A 5 -22.31 -4.23 -19.55
CA GLY A 5 -21.81 -5.57 -19.85
C GLY A 5 -20.42 -5.84 -19.25
N GLU A 6 -20.10 -5.18 -18.13
CA GLU A 6 -18.85 -5.33 -17.40
C GLU A 6 -19.01 -6.43 -16.35
N LYS A 7 -17.97 -7.25 -16.18
CA LYS A 7 -17.89 -8.27 -15.15
C LYS A 7 -16.62 -8.08 -14.33
N CYS A 8 -16.78 -7.95 -13.03
CA CYS A 8 -15.68 -7.91 -12.08
C CYS A 8 -15.38 -9.34 -11.59
N ILE A 9 -14.13 -9.78 -11.69
CA ILE A 9 -13.67 -11.07 -11.20
C ILE A 9 -13.01 -10.86 -9.85
N GLY A 10 -13.57 -11.46 -8.80
CA GLY A 10 -13.13 -11.26 -7.42
C GLY A 10 -12.14 -12.32 -6.89
N SER A 11 -11.96 -13.45 -7.59
CA SER A 11 -11.02 -14.49 -7.16
C SER A 11 -10.47 -15.31 -8.32
N LEU A 12 -9.40 -16.08 -8.08
CA LEU A 12 -8.86 -17.01 -9.07
C LEU A 12 -9.79 -18.20 -9.34
N GLU A 13 -10.54 -18.63 -8.35
CA GLU A 13 -11.57 -19.66 -8.50
C GLU A 13 -12.69 -19.18 -9.44
N GLU A 14 -13.13 -17.94 -9.26
CA GLU A 14 -14.11 -17.33 -10.15
C GLU A 14 -13.54 -17.19 -11.56
N LEU A 15 -12.32 -16.69 -11.72
CA LEU A 15 -11.65 -16.60 -13.01
C LEU A 15 -11.58 -17.97 -13.70
N TYR A 16 -11.16 -19.01 -12.95
CA TYR A 16 -11.10 -20.37 -13.45
C TYR A 16 -12.47 -20.84 -13.96
N ALA A 17 -13.51 -20.65 -13.17
CA ALA A 17 -14.87 -21.05 -13.53
C ALA A 17 -15.40 -20.28 -14.77
N GLU A 18 -15.12 -19.00 -14.88
CA GLU A 18 -15.51 -18.19 -16.03
C GLU A 18 -14.76 -18.57 -17.32
N ILE A 19 -13.49 -18.96 -17.21
CA ILE A 19 -12.73 -19.49 -18.34
C ILE A 19 -13.32 -20.84 -18.78
N GLU A 20 -13.70 -21.75 -17.85
CA GLU A 20 -14.36 -23.01 -18.21
C GLU A 20 -15.69 -22.77 -18.96
N LYS A 21 -16.47 -21.75 -18.58
CA LYS A 21 -17.67 -21.34 -19.35
C LYS A 21 -17.30 -20.86 -20.77
N SER A 22 -16.22 -20.09 -20.89
CA SER A 22 -15.73 -19.61 -22.17
C SER A 22 -15.25 -20.75 -23.09
N VAL A 23 -14.61 -21.75 -22.52
CA VAL A 23 -14.20 -22.97 -23.22
C VAL A 23 -15.44 -23.76 -23.68
N ALA A 24 -16.42 -23.93 -22.78
CA ALA A 24 -17.67 -24.63 -23.12
C ALA A 24 -18.47 -23.91 -24.22
N ALA A 25 -18.40 -22.57 -24.28
CA ALA A 25 -19.01 -21.76 -25.34
C ALA A 25 -18.19 -21.75 -26.64
N GLY A 26 -17.01 -22.36 -26.70
CA GLY A 26 -16.13 -22.40 -27.84
C GLY A 26 -15.39 -21.11 -28.16
N ILE A 27 -15.35 -20.16 -27.24
CA ILE A 27 -14.62 -18.88 -27.34
C ILE A 27 -13.13 -19.10 -27.06
N MET A 28 -12.80 -19.84 -26.00
CA MET A 28 -11.44 -20.30 -25.72
C MET A 28 -11.28 -21.77 -26.06
N GLN A 29 -10.07 -22.15 -26.46
CA GLN A 29 -9.75 -23.57 -26.78
C GLN A 29 -9.50 -24.38 -25.53
N SER A 30 -8.92 -23.75 -24.51
CA SER A 30 -8.54 -24.39 -23.25
C SER A 30 -8.49 -23.38 -22.13
N ASN A 31 -8.42 -23.88 -20.90
CA ASN A 31 -8.23 -23.04 -19.70
C ASN A 31 -6.73 -23.01 -19.34
N PRO A 32 -6.04 -21.87 -19.50
CA PRO A 32 -4.61 -21.78 -19.20
C PRO A 32 -4.26 -22.00 -17.73
N LEU A 33 -5.15 -21.68 -16.79
CA LEU A 33 -4.93 -21.97 -15.38
C LEU A 33 -4.89 -23.49 -15.13
N LYS A 34 -5.79 -24.21 -15.78
CA LYS A 34 -5.86 -25.68 -15.70
C LYS A 34 -4.66 -26.34 -16.38
N GLU A 35 -4.23 -25.83 -17.52
CA GLU A 35 -3.05 -26.34 -18.22
C GLU A 35 -1.77 -26.17 -17.38
N ASN A 36 -1.66 -25.08 -16.62
CA ASN A 36 -0.56 -24.84 -15.70
C ASN A 36 -0.68 -25.64 -14.39
N GLY A 37 -1.76 -26.40 -14.21
CA GLY A 37 -1.97 -27.25 -13.05
C GLY A 37 -2.46 -26.51 -11.80
N PHE A 38 -3.09 -25.35 -11.96
CA PHE A 38 -3.77 -24.66 -10.87
C PHE A 38 -5.00 -25.45 -10.40
N VAL A 39 -5.14 -25.57 -9.08
CA VAL A 39 -6.24 -26.28 -8.44
C VAL A 39 -7.10 -25.29 -7.66
N PRO A 40 -8.36 -25.02 -8.08
CA PRO A 40 -9.27 -24.18 -7.31
C PRO A 40 -9.45 -24.69 -5.87
N GLY A 41 -9.40 -23.79 -4.90
CA GLY A 41 -9.52 -24.13 -3.47
C GLY A 41 -8.23 -24.58 -2.78
N ASP A 42 -7.13 -24.69 -3.50
CA ASP A 42 -5.79 -24.88 -2.92
C ASP A 42 -5.10 -23.52 -2.78
N TYR A 43 -4.98 -23.04 -1.54
CA TYR A 43 -4.39 -21.72 -1.20
C TYR A 43 -2.89 -21.80 -0.91
N SER A 44 -2.22 -22.88 -1.28
CA SER A 44 -0.77 -23.01 -1.11
C SER A 44 -0.01 -22.06 -2.04
N GLN A 45 1.15 -21.56 -1.59
CA GLN A 45 2.03 -20.74 -2.42
C GLN A 45 2.44 -21.48 -3.71
N GLU A 46 2.72 -22.77 -3.60
CA GLU A 46 3.08 -23.62 -4.74
C GLU A 46 1.99 -23.64 -5.83
N ASN A 47 0.71 -23.60 -5.44
CA ASN A 47 -0.40 -23.55 -6.38
C ASN A 47 -0.50 -22.17 -7.05
N TYR A 48 -0.28 -21.10 -6.30
CA TYR A 48 -0.31 -19.72 -6.84
C TYR A 48 0.89 -19.42 -7.75
N ASP A 49 2.05 -19.99 -7.50
CA ASP A 49 3.25 -19.84 -8.33
C ASP A 49 3.09 -20.43 -9.76
N LYS A 50 2.04 -21.21 -10.00
CA LYS A 50 1.69 -21.75 -11.33
C LYS A 50 1.00 -20.76 -12.22
N ILE A 51 0.61 -19.58 -11.70
CA ILE A 51 -0.20 -18.59 -12.42
C ILE A 51 0.59 -17.30 -12.59
N ASP A 52 0.52 -16.76 -13.79
CA ASP A 52 0.99 -15.40 -14.09
C ASP A 52 -0.16 -14.59 -14.69
N LEU A 53 -0.66 -13.61 -13.92
CA LEU A 53 -1.71 -12.68 -14.35
C LEU A 53 -1.15 -11.36 -14.92
N HIS A 54 0.16 -11.26 -15.10
CA HIS A 54 0.75 -10.10 -15.75
C HIS A 54 0.48 -10.10 -17.26
N ARG A 55 0.59 -8.94 -17.87
CA ARG A 55 0.62 -8.83 -19.33
C ARG A 55 1.92 -9.42 -19.88
N PRO A 56 1.89 -10.14 -21.00
CA PRO A 56 0.75 -10.32 -21.93
C PRO A 56 -0.10 -11.57 -21.65
N TYR A 57 0.12 -12.30 -20.57
CA TYR A 57 -0.53 -13.59 -20.32
C TYR A 57 -2.03 -13.43 -20.08
N VAL A 58 -2.42 -12.53 -19.19
CA VAL A 58 -3.83 -12.26 -18.86
C VAL A 58 -4.62 -11.70 -20.04
N ASP A 59 -3.97 -11.01 -20.98
CA ASP A 59 -4.64 -10.46 -22.16
C ASP A 59 -5.14 -11.53 -23.14
N LYS A 60 -4.68 -12.79 -23.00
CA LYS A 60 -5.12 -13.92 -23.82
C LYS A 60 -6.40 -14.57 -23.28
N ILE A 61 -6.83 -14.21 -22.09
CA ILE A 61 -8.05 -14.73 -21.48
C ILE A 61 -9.22 -13.93 -22.04
N VAL A 62 -10.16 -14.65 -22.64
CA VAL A 62 -11.41 -14.10 -23.19
C VAL A 62 -12.55 -14.80 -22.49
N LEU A 63 -13.37 -14.07 -21.77
CA LEU A 63 -14.55 -14.61 -21.09
C LEU A 63 -15.78 -14.58 -21.99
N VAL A 64 -16.88 -15.10 -21.50
CA VAL A 64 -18.16 -15.12 -22.20
C VAL A 64 -19.25 -14.49 -21.33
N ASN A 65 -20.08 -13.63 -21.92
CA ASN A 65 -21.25 -13.10 -21.23
C ASN A 65 -22.47 -14.04 -21.35
N GLU A 66 -23.57 -13.67 -20.69
CA GLU A 66 -24.81 -14.46 -20.70
C GLU A 66 -25.45 -14.60 -22.09
N GLU A 67 -25.13 -13.70 -23.04
CA GLU A 67 -25.59 -13.73 -24.41
C GLU A 67 -24.69 -14.58 -25.33
N GLY A 68 -23.63 -15.20 -24.77
CA GLY A 68 -22.65 -15.97 -25.54
C GLY A 68 -21.62 -15.13 -26.30
N LYS A 69 -21.52 -13.84 -26.01
CA LYS A 69 -20.56 -12.94 -26.67
C LYS A 69 -19.22 -12.88 -25.91
N PRO A 70 -18.09 -12.72 -26.62
CA PRO A 70 -16.79 -12.61 -25.97
C PRO A 70 -16.67 -11.32 -25.15
N MET A 71 -16.05 -11.44 -23.99
CA MET A 71 -15.67 -10.35 -23.09
C MET A 71 -14.15 -10.29 -22.99
N TYR A 72 -13.60 -9.11 -23.20
CA TYR A 72 -12.17 -8.85 -23.14
C TYR A 72 -11.81 -8.10 -21.85
N ARG A 73 -10.59 -8.33 -21.36
CA ARG A 73 -10.08 -7.60 -20.21
C ARG A 73 -10.06 -6.09 -20.51
N GLU A 74 -10.47 -5.30 -19.52
CA GLU A 74 -10.29 -3.85 -19.58
C GLU A 74 -8.80 -3.51 -19.72
N SER A 75 -8.49 -2.59 -20.63
CA SER A 75 -7.10 -2.21 -20.93
C SER A 75 -6.47 -1.35 -19.87
N ASP A 76 -7.28 -0.55 -19.19
CA ASP A 76 -6.84 0.31 -18.11
C ASP A 76 -6.54 -0.51 -16.85
N LEU A 77 -5.54 -0.08 -16.09
CA LEU A 77 -5.23 -0.63 -14.78
C LEU A 77 -5.72 0.35 -13.72
N ILE A 78 -6.15 -0.20 -12.59
CA ILE A 78 -6.38 0.63 -11.42
C ILE A 78 -5.08 1.30 -11.01
N ASP A 79 -5.16 2.54 -10.54
CA ASP A 79 -4.00 3.32 -10.13
C ASP A 79 -3.28 2.60 -8.97
N VAL A 80 -1.95 2.53 -9.04
CA VAL A 80 -1.10 1.95 -7.98
C VAL A 80 -1.33 2.62 -6.60
N TRP A 81 -1.81 3.85 -6.58
CA TRP A 81 -2.21 4.54 -5.36
C TRP A 81 -3.45 3.93 -4.70
N PHE A 82 -4.26 3.19 -5.44
CA PHE A 82 -5.32 2.38 -4.85
C PHE A 82 -4.73 1.27 -3.97
N ASP A 83 -3.72 0.57 -4.44
CA ASP A 83 -3.06 -0.50 -3.68
C ASP A 83 -2.48 0.05 -2.37
N SER A 84 -1.73 1.15 -2.43
CA SER A 84 -1.16 1.78 -1.25
C SER A 84 -2.21 2.37 -0.31
N GLY A 85 -3.29 2.93 -0.85
CA GLY A 85 -4.40 3.48 -0.07
C GLY A 85 -5.28 2.42 0.57
N SER A 86 -5.25 1.19 0.05
CA SER A 86 -5.98 0.02 0.57
C SER A 86 -5.25 -0.69 1.71
N MET A 87 -3.96 -0.40 1.93
CA MET A 87 -3.09 -1.13 2.86
C MET A 87 -3.69 -1.34 4.26
N PRO A 88 -4.35 -0.36 4.91
CA PRO A 88 -4.84 -0.53 6.29
C PRO A 88 -5.81 -1.70 6.48
N TYR A 89 -6.56 -2.07 5.44
CA TYR A 89 -7.48 -3.21 5.49
C TYR A 89 -7.02 -4.38 4.62
N ALA A 90 -6.30 -4.13 3.54
CA ALA A 90 -5.78 -5.18 2.68
C ALA A 90 -4.76 -6.08 3.39
N GLN A 91 -3.90 -5.51 4.26
CA GLN A 91 -2.97 -6.29 5.08
C GLN A 91 -3.63 -7.31 6.03
N LEU A 92 -4.91 -7.11 6.34
CA LEU A 92 -5.71 -8.00 7.17
C LEU A 92 -6.50 -9.02 6.34
N HIS A 93 -6.30 -9.05 5.02
CA HIS A 93 -7.05 -9.85 4.05
C HIS A 93 -8.56 -9.56 4.07
N TYR A 94 -8.91 -8.33 4.40
CA TYR A 94 -10.31 -7.87 4.37
C TYR A 94 -10.87 -7.93 2.93
N PRO A 95 -12.13 -8.34 2.73
CA PRO A 95 -13.14 -8.76 3.71
C PRO A 95 -13.25 -10.29 3.90
N PHE A 96 -12.27 -11.06 3.47
CA PHE A 96 -12.44 -12.49 3.20
C PHE A 96 -12.44 -13.36 4.46
N GLU A 97 -11.38 -13.41 5.23
CA GLU A 97 -11.27 -14.34 6.35
C GLU A 97 -10.47 -13.79 7.55
N GLY A 98 -10.68 -14.44 8.71
CA GLY A 98 -10.05 -14.07 9.97
C GLY A 98 -10.84 -13.06 10.79
N GLU A 99 -10.73 -13.14 12.11
CA GLU A 99 -11.41 -12.22 13.05
C GLU A 99 -10.96 -10.77 12.90
N MET A 100 -9.72 -10.56 12.47
CA MET A 100 -9.14 -9.22 12.28
C MET A 100 -9.67 -8.57 11.01
N ALA A 101 -9.90 -9.35 9.97
CA ALA A 101 -10.39 -8.87 8.69
C ALA A 101 -11.89 -8.56 8.71
N ARG A 102 -12.65 -9.20 9.60
CA ARG A 102 -14.09 -9.00 9.72
C ARG A 102 -14.42 -8.24 10.99
N GLY A 103 -14.71 -6.96 10.83
CA GLY A 103 -15.30 -6.17 11.90
C GLY A 103 -16.74 -6.57 12.18
N THR A 104 -17.32 -5.97 13.20
CA THR A 104 -18.71 -6.13 13.63
C THR A 104 -19.47 -4.83 13.42
N GLU A 105 -20.80 -4.85 13.56
CA GLU A 105 -21.62 -3.64 13.57
C GLU A 105 -21.13 -2.64 14.66
N ALA A 106 -20.67 -3.14 15.80
CA ALA A 106 -20.10 -2.28 16.85
C ALA A 106 -18.80 -1.60 16.40
N ASP A 107 -17.97 -2.26 15.56
CA ASP A 107 -16.77 -1.64 14.97
C ASP A 107 -17.17 -0.53 13.99
N ARG A 108 -18.23 -0.72 13.21
CA ARG A 108 -18.78 0.32 12.33
C ARG A 108 -19.34 1.50 13.14
N ASP A 109 -20.10 1.23 14.19
CA ASP A 109 -20.70 2.26 15.03
C ASP A 109 -19.65 3.08 15.79
N ALA A 110 -18.47 2.50 16.00
CA ALA A 110 -17.32 3.20 16.58
C ALA A 110 -16.57 4.12 15.59
N LEU A 111 -16.88 4.06 14.29
CA LEU A 111 -16.28 4.95 13.30
C LEU A 111 -16.73 6.39 13.50
N ILE A 112 -15.79 7.29 13.27
CA ILE A 112 -16.08 8.72 13.23
C ILE A 112 -16.83 9.00 11.91
N HIS A 113 -18.12 9.33 12.01
CA HIS A 113 -19.01 9.72 10.90
C HIS A 113 -19.73 8.64 10.10
N SER A 114 -19.72 7.38 10.48
CA SER A 114 -20.54 6.37 9.82
C SER A 114 -22.03 6.52 10.20
N THR A 115 -22.78 7.27 9.42
CA THR A 115 -24.23 7.41 9.58
C THR A 115 -25.04 6.80 8.43
N TYR A 116 -24.40 6.17 7.47
CA TYR A 116 -25.03 5.76 6.21
C TYR A 116 -25.24 4.25 6.13
N GLU A 117 -26.50 3.85 5.92
CA GLU A 117 -26.81 2.49 5.46
C GLU A 117 -26.23 2.27 4.07
N GLY A 118 -25.40 1.24 3.90
CA GLY A 118 -24.80 0.87 2.60
C GLY A 118 -23.29 0.86 2.54
N TYR A 119 -22.59 1.41 3.54
CA TYR A 119 -21.14 1.30 3.61
C TYR A 119 -20.70 -0.04 4.22
N ALA A 120 -19.50 -0.47 3.85
CA ALA A 120 -18.94 -1.71 4.35
C ALA A 120 -18.62 -1.63 5.85
N ILE A 121 -18.75 -2.76 6.54
CA ILE A 121 -18.24 -2.90 7.91
C ILE A 121 -16.73 -2.94 7.87
N PRO A 122 -16.02 -2.06 8.58
CA PRO A 122 -14.55 -2.03 8.53
C PRO A 122 -13.94 -3.22 9.27
N PRO A 123 -12.66 -3.55 9.01
CA PRO A 123 -11.94 -4.50 9.84
C PRO A 123 -11.75 -3.98 11.26
N LYS A 124 -11.43 -4.88 12.21
CA LYS A 124 -11.04 -4.48 13.56
C LYS A 124 -9.85 -3.52 13.51
N PHE A 125 -9.79 -2.61 14.49
CA PHE A 125 -8.73 -1.60 14.63
C PHE A 125 -8.64 -0.58 13.48
N TYR A 126 -9.65 -0.51 12.65
CA TYR A 126 -9.79 0.59 11.71
C TYR A 126 -10.59 1.75 12.34
N PRO A 127 -10.25 3.03 12.10
CA PRO A 127 -9.10 3.55 11.36
C PRO A 127 -7.78 3.38 12.10
N ALA A 128 -6.65 3.56 11.41
CA ALA A 128 -5.32 3.50 12.01
C ALA A 128 -5.17 4.53 13.15
N ASP A 129 -4.50 4.16 14.24
CA ASP A 129 -4.32 5.08 15.36
C ASP A 129 -3.37 6.23 15.02
N PHE A 130 -2.32 5.94 14.23
CA PHE A 130 -1.27 6.90 13.91
C PHE A 130 -0.57 6.56 12.59
N ILE A 131 -0.26 7.59 11.80
CA ILE A 131 0.63 7.50 10.65
C ILE A 131 1.65 8.63 10.66
N ASN A 132 2.81 8.41 10.01
CA ASN A 132 3.84 9.43 9.80
C ASN A 132 4.49 9.25 8.44
N GLU A 133 4.49 10.31 7.64
CA GLU A 133 5.17 10.39 6.34
C GLU A 133 5.52 11.85 6.03
N GLY A 134 6.23 12.08 4.92
CA GLY A 134 6.60 13.41 4.48
C GLY A 134 5.41 14.28 4.05
N VAL A 135 5.56 15.58 4.12
CA VAL A 135 4.52 16.57 3.75
C VAL A 135 4.06 16.46 2.31
N ASP A 136 4.87 15.91 1.41
CA ASP A 136 4.52 15.63 0.02
C ASP A 136 3.39 14.60 -0.10
N GLN A 137 3.18 13.74 0.91
CA GLN A 137 2.12 12.75 0.96
C GLN A 137 0.72 13.33 1.16
N THR A 138 0.59 14.61 1.43
CA THR A 138 -0.70 15.33 1.38
C THR A 138 -1.35 15.30 -0.01
N ARG A 139 -0.55 15.11 -1.07
CA ARG A 139 -0.99 14.89 -2.45
C ARG A 139 -0.69 13.47 -2.97
N GLY A 140 -0.48 12.54 -2.08
CA GLY A 140 -0.19 11.15 -2.39
C GLY A 140 -0.91 10.22 -1.41
N TRP A 141 -0.17 9.53 -0.57
CA TRP A 141 -0.71 8.48 0.30
C TRP A 141 -1.77 8.97 1.29
N PHE A 142 -1.60 10.13 1.93
CA PHE A 142 -2.63 10.65 2.84
C PHE A 142 -3.96 10.89 2.13
N PHE A 143 -3.91 11.42 0.90
CA PHE A 143 -5.10 11.62 0.09
C PHE A 143 -5.77 10.31 -0.28
N THR A 144 -5.01 9.33 -0.79
CA THR A 144 -5.58 8.05 -1.25
C THR A 144 -6.13 7.22 -0.09
N LEU A 145 -5.47 7.23 1.08
CA LEU A 145 -6.01 6.62 2.29
C LEU A 145 -7.40 7.19 2.62
N HIS A 146 -7.56 8.51 2.65
CA HIS A 146 -8.83 9.15 2.96
C HIS A 146 -9.89 8.97 1.88
N ALA A 147 -9.50 9.06 0.61
CA ALA A 147 -10.44 8.87 -0.49
C ALA A 147 -11.08 7.47 -0.44
N ILE A 148 -10.27 6.43 -0.26
CA ILE A 148 -10.77 5.06 -0.18
C ILE A 148 -11.57 4.83 1.10
N ALA A 149 -11.07 5.32 2.25
CA ALA A 149 -11.76 5.21 3.53
C ALA A 149 -13.16 5.83 3.48
N THR A 150 -13.27 6.99 2.87
CA THR A 150 -14.56 7.68 2.73
C THR A 150 -15.51 6.93 1.79
N MET A 151 -15.00 6.44 0.66
CA MET A 151 -15.84 5.71 -0.31
C MET A 151 -16.30 4.35 0.20
N VAL A 152 -15.48 3.65 0.98
CA VAL A 152 -15.78 2.26 1.40
C VAL A 152 -16.45 2.21 2.77
N PHE A 153 -16.00 3.03 3.73
CA PHE A 153 -16.39 2.95 5.13
C PHE A 153 -17.08 4.21 5.66
N ASP A 154 -17.21 5.28 4.87
CA ASP A 154 -17.66 6.62 5.32
C ASP A 154 -16.90 7.10 6.56
N SER A 155 -15.59 6.96 6.56
CA SER A 155 -14.74 7.21 7.72
C SER A 155 -13.42 7.87 7.34
N VAL A 156 -12.73 8.41 8.35
CA VAL A 156 -11.31 8.76 8.25
C VAL A 156 -10.46 7.48 8.16
N ALA A 157 -9.31 7.56 7.51
CA ALA A 157 -8.38 6.42 7.42
C ALA A 157 -7.47 6.28 8.66
N PHE A 158 -7.24 7.38 9.36
CA PHE A 158 -6.37 7.46 10.54
C PHE A 158 -6.84 8.54 11.51
N LYS A 159 -6.55 8.36 12.80
CA LYS A 159 -6.93 9.27 13.88
C LYS A 159 -5.91 10.39 14.07
N ASN A 160 -4.62 10.06 13.92
CA ASN A 160 -3.51 10.97 14.15
C ASN A 160 -2.49 10.86 13.01
N VAL A 161 -1.87 12.00 12.67
CA VAL A 161 -0.82 12.07 11.65
C VAL A 161 0.26 13.07 12.08
N ILE A 162 1.52 12.70 11.87
CA ILE A 162 2.61 13.66 11.80
C ILE A 162 3.04 13.76 10.33
N SER A 163 2.90 14.97 9.79
CA SER A 163 3.39 15.28 8.44
C SER A 163 4.80 15.84 8.58
N SER A 164 5.80 15.00 8.32
CA SER A 164 7.21 15.36 8.49
C SER A 164 7.67 16.38 7.45
N GLY A 165 8.49 17.34 7.88
CA GLY A 165 9.15 18.29 7.00
C GLY A 165 10.14 17.63 6.04
N LEU A 166 10.60 18.40 5.05
CA LEU A 166 11.59 17.94 4.07
C LEU A 166 12.99 17.94 4.68
N VAL A 167 13.81 16.99 4.23
CA VAL A 167 15.26 17.02 4.51
C VAL A 167 15.94 17.87 3.43
N LEU A 168 16.54 18.98 3.85
CA LEU A 168 17.24 19.94 3.02
C LEU A 168 18.76 19.80 3.19
N ASP A 169 19.54 20.39 2.30
CA ASP A 169 20.98 20.49 2.49
C ASP A 169 21.34 21.43 3.68
N ALA A 170 22.60 21.48 4.07
CA ALA A 170 23.05 22.33 5.19
C ALA A 170 22.76 23.83 4.99
N LYS A 171 22.55 24.27 3.75
CA LYS A 171 22.19 25.65 3.39
C LYS A 171 20.69 25.88 3.39
N GLY A 172 19.88 24.82 3.52
CA GLY A 172 18.42 24.91 3.46
C GLY A 172 17.84 24.81 2.04
N ASN A 173 18.59 24.33 1.07
CA ASN A 173 18.08 24.10 -0.28
C ASN A 173 17.55 22.66 -0.42
N LYS A 174 16.52 22.48 -1.26
CA LYS A 174 16.02 21.15 -1.61
C LYS A 174 17.13 20.33 -2.28
N MET A 175 17.33 19.11 -1.77
CA MET A 175 18.29 18.18 -2.36
C MET A 175 17.82 17.69 -3.72
N SER A 176 18.72 17.70 -4.70
CA SER A 176 18.44 17.25 -6.06
C SER A 176 19.69 16.65 -6.70
N LYS A 177 19.53 15.53 -7.41
CA LYS A 177 20.61 14.91 -8.16
C LYS A 177 21.19 15.84 -9.23
N HIS A 178 20.35 16.70 -9.82
CA HIS A 178 20.79 17.67 -10.82
C HIS A 178 21.66 18.78 -10.24
N VAL A 179 21.43 19.16 -8.99
CA VAL A 179 22.23 20.19 -8.29
C VAL A 179 23.48 19.58 -7.65
N GLY A 180 23.50 18.26 -7.45
CA GLY A 180 24.63 17.55 -6.84
C GLY A 180 24.78 17.79 -5.33
N ASN A 181 23.71 18.23 -4.66
CA ASN A 181 23.69 18.51 -3.22
C ASN A 181 22.99 17.41 -2.41
N VAL A 182 22.82 16.23 -2.99
CA VAL A 182 22.20 15.07 -2.31
C VAL A 182 23.21 14.44 -1.36
N THR A 183 22.85 14.30 -0.10
CA THR A 183 23.61 13.53 0.87
C THR A 183 23.18 12.06 0.80
N ASN A 184 24.16 11.17 0.56
CA ASN A 184 23.89 9.73 0.57
C ASN A 184 23.78 9.22 2.01
N PRO A 185 22.63 8.71 2.45
CA PRO A 185 22.44 8.24 3.82
C PRO A 185 23.35 7.07 4.19
N PHE A 186 23.67 6.18 3.25
CA PHE A 186 24.55 5.04 3.51
C PHE A 186 26.00 5.48 3.78
N GLU A 187 26.50 6.46 3.05
CA GLU A 187 27.83 7.04 3.34
C GLU A 187 27.87 7.68 4.72
N MET A 188 26.79 8.30 5.17
CA MET A 188 26.68 8.88 6.51
C MET A 188 26.64 7.80 7.57
N ILE A 189 25.91 6.73 7.35
CA ILE A 189 25.83 5.57 8.24
C ILE A 189 27.18 4.87 8.35
N ASP A 190 27.86 4.64 7.24
CA ASP A 190 29.20 4.00 7.22
C ASP A 190 30.24 4.84 7.95
N LYS A 191 30.17 6.16 7.81
CA LYS A 191 31.13 7.08 8.40
C LYS A 191 30.91 7.37 9.87
N TYR A 192 29.66 7.56 10.28
CA TYR A 192 29.31 8.08 11.61
C TYR A 192 28.56 7.07 12.48
N GLY A 193 28.02 6.01 11.89
CA GLY A 193 27.14 5.05 12.54
C GLY A 193 25.67 5.40 12.35
N ALA A 194 24.79 4.41 12.35
CA ALA A 194 23.36 4.59 12.17
C ALA A 194 22.71 5.39 13.32
N ASP A 195 23.08 5.11 14.57
CA ASP A 195 22.46 5.76 15.71
C ASP A 195 22.78 7.27 15.79
N PRO A 196 24.02 7.76 15.58
CA PRO A 196 24.29 9.19 15.48
C PRO A 196 23.49 9.89 14.38
N VAL A 197 23.34 9.26 13.20
CA VAL A 197 22.55 9.82 12.10
C VAL A 197 21.08 9.94 12.49
N ARG A 198 20.50 8.87 13.02
CA ARG A 198 19.09 8.85 13.46
C ARG A 198 18.83 9.85 14.60
N PHE A 199 19.70 9.87 15.59
CA PHE A 199 19.56 10.79 16.72
C PHE A 199 19.65 12.24 16.28
N TYR A 200 20.61 12.58 15.41
CA TYR A 200 20.74 13.91 14.83
C TYR A 200 19.46 14.33 14.09
N MET A 201 18.90 13.45 13.26
CA MET A 201 17.67 13.75 12.53
C MET A 201 16.46 13.97 13.43
N MET A 202 16.39 13.27 14.57
CA MET A 202 15.28 13.41 15.53
C MET A 202 15.40 14.60 16.46
N THR A 203 16.61 15.14 16.65
CA THR A 203 16.86 16.20 17.65
C THR A 203 17.20 17.55 17.05
N ASN A 204 17.45 17.61 15.74
CA ASN A 204 17.92 18.84 15.09
C ASN A 204 16.79 19.80 14.67
N SER A 205 15.55 19.32 14.56
CA SER A 205 14.37 20.12 14.26
C SER A 205 13.10 19.44 14.77
N GLU A 206 12.01 20.20 14.88
CA GLU A 206 10.71 19.62 15.14
C GLU A 206 10.27 18.72 13.97
N PRO A 207 9.51 17.64 14.20
CA PRO A 207 9.17 16.67 13.16
C PRO A 207 8.48 17.28 11.94
N TRP A 208 7.67 18.32 12.12
CA TRP A 208 6.93 19.01 11.05
C TRP A 208 7.72 20.13 10.36
N ASP A 209 8.90 20.48 10.89
CA ASP A 209 9.78 21.48 10.29
C ASP A 209 10.76 20.85 9.32
N ASN A 210 11.23 21.65 8.37
CA ASN A 210 12.28 21.20 7.45
C ASN A 210 13.61 21.04 8.18
N LEU A 211 14.18 19.85 8.05
CA LEU A 211 15.50 19.52 8.61
C LEU A 211 16.61 20.00 7.67
N LYS A 212 17.52 20.84 8.16
CA LYS A 212 18.78 21.13 7.46
C LYS A 212 19.81 20.09 7.85
N PHE A 213 20.13 19.19 6.93
CA PHE A 213 21.06 18.11 7.18
C PHE A 213 22.51 18.58 6.99
N ASP A 214 23.27 18.62 8.09
CA ASP A 214 24.70 18.94 8.10
C ASP A 214 25.50 17.75 8.63
N PRO A 215 26.41 17.14 7.82
CA PRO A 215 27.30 16.07 8.28
C PRO A 215 28.15 16.43 9.48
N ASN A 216 28.51 17.71 9.66
CA ASN A 216 29.25 18.15 10.84
C ASN A 216 28.42 18.05 12.10
N GLY A 217 27.13 18.31 12.04
CA GLY A 217 26.18 18.13 13.16
C GLY A 217 26.04 16.66 13.57
N VAL A 218 26.06 15.75 12.57
CA VAL A 218 26.07 14.30 12.86
C VAL A 218 27.34 13.90 13.60
N ASP A 219 28.53 14.38 13.16
CA ASP A 219 29.80 14.12 13.84
C ASP A 219 29.84 14.71 15.25
N GLU A 220 29.28 15.89 15.43
CA GLU A 220 29.16 16.51 16.77
C GLU A 220 28.28 15.66 17.68
N THR A 221 27.13 15.19 17.22
CA THR A 221 26.24 14.27 17.93
C THR A 221 26.97 12.99 18.33
N ARG A 222 27.72 12.38 17.40
CA ARG A 222 28.52 11.19 17.66
C ARG A 222 29.55 11.43 18.79
N ARG A 223 30.28 12.54 18.72
CA ARG A 223 31.33 12.83 19.70
C ARG A 223 30.79 13.27 21.07
N LYS A 224 29.83 14.21 21.05
CA LYS A 224 29.35 14.82 22.30
C LYS A 224 28.33 13.94 23.02
N PHE A 225 27.33 13.42 22.34
CA PHE A 225 26.31 12.60 22.96
C PHE A 225 26.77 11.16 23.16
N PHE A 226 27.01 10.44 22.04
CA PHE A 226 27.38 9.02 22.11
C PHE A 226 28.72 8.78 22.76
N GLY A 227 29.72 9.64 22.51
CA GLY A 227 31.01 9.55 23.18
C GLY A 227 30.92 9.74 24.70
N THR A 228 30.08 10.69 25.15
CA THR A 228 29.83 10.89 26.59
C THR A 228 29.07 9.71 27.20
N LEU A 229 28.05 9.22 26.53
CA LEU A 229 27.27 8.03 26.94
C LEU A 229 28.19 6.80 27.11
N TYR A 230 29.03 6.55 26.13
CA TYR A 230 30.00 5.44 26.16
C TYR A 230 30.98 5.59 27.35
N ASN A 231 31.57 6.77 27.53
CA ASN A 231 32.50 7.03 28.62
C ASN A 231 31.84 6.99 30.01
N THR A 232 30.54 7.19 30.10
CA THR A 232 29.80 7.08 31.38
C THR A 232 29.52 5.61 31.71
N TYR A 233 29.36 4.77 30.71
CA TYR A 233 29.08 3.33 30.87
C TYR A 233 30.37 2.52 31.14
N SER A 234 31.48 2.87 30.51
CA SER A 234 32.79 2.21 30.67
C SER A 234 33.53 2.66 31.91
#